data_62dc8a64259f082901372dbb65eafcf9
#
_entry.id   62dc8a64259f082901372dbb65eafcf9
#
_cell.length_a   1.000
_cell.length_b   1.000
_cell.length_c   1.000
_cell.angle_alpha   90.00
_cell.angle_beta   90.00
_cell.angle_gamma   90.00
#
_symmetry.space_group_name_H-M   'P 1'
#
loop_
_entity.id
_entity.type
_entity.pdbx_description
1 polymer ?
#
loop_
_entity_poly.entity_id
_entity_poly.type
_entity_poly.pdbx_seq_one_letter_code
_entity_poly.pdbx_strand_id
1 'polypeptide(L)'
;MLNNMLTELQDDFGRQLEESKIKEFTHFFSNLNSEKYGCVLDELLVIRKQVKRLRKDKFDLPLELNGLLIMIDKLTKFVQDNKINPMMKSNDIVDLTFEEAQFCRYDGSPYSNKTDVKTVKIISPGWVYNDIQISRPKVMEVTKNA
;
A
#
# COMPACT_ATOMS: atom_id res chain seq x y z
N MET A 1 -32.21 34.21 -4.21
CA MET A 1 -32.63 32.90 -4.74
C MET A 1 -31.66 32.40 -5.82
N LEU A 2 -31.38 33.16 -6.87
CA LEU A 2 -30.42 32.76 -7.92
C LEU A 2 -28.98 32.58 -7.41
N ASN A 3 -28.52 33.43 -6.50
CA ASN A 3 -27.16 33.33 -5.93
C ASN A 3 -26.96 32.06 -5.12
N ASN A 4 -27.98 31.60 -4.38
CA ASN A 4 -27.91 30.34 -3.61
C ASN A 4 -27.87 29.11 -4.54
N MET A 5 -28.66 29.15 -5.64
CA MET A 5 -28.66 28.07 -6.64
C MET A 5 -27.31 27.95 -7.35
N LEU A 6 -26.69 29.08 -7.70
CA LEU A 6 -25.37 29.09 -8.33
C LEU A 6 -24.30 28.58 -7.41
N THR A 7 -24.34 28.95 -6.12
CA THR A 7 -23.41 28.48 -5.11
C THR A 7 -23.54 26.94 -4.92
N GLU A 8 -24.77 26.43 -4.82
CA GLU A 8 -25.02 25.00 -4.72
C GLU A 8 -24.50 24.23 -5.95
N LEU A 9 -24.71 24.76 -7.16
CA LEU A 9 -24.20 24.15 -8.39
C LEU A 9 -22.67 24.15 -8.44
N GLN A 10 -22.04 25.23 -8.00
CA GLN A 10 -20.58 25.32 -7.92
C GLN A 10 -20.01 24.32 -6.90
N ASP A 11 -20.63 24.20 -5.73
CA ASP A 11 -20.23 23.28 -4.70
C ASP A 11 -20.41 21.82 -5.15
N ASP A 12 -21.52 21.49 -5.81
CA ASP A 12 -21.78 20.17 -6.37
C ASP A 12 -20.78 19.83 -7.48
N PHE A 13 -20.49 20.75 -8.36
CA PHE A 13 -19.51 20.56 -9.43
C PHE A 13 -18.11 20.35 -8.87
N GLY A 14 -17.71 21.17 -7.89
CA GLY A 14 -16.42 21.04 -7.21
C GLY A 14 -16.27 19.70 -6.51
N ARG A 15 -17.32 19.23 -5.84
CA ARG A 15 -17.34 17.91 -5.18
C ARG A 15 -17.23 16.77 -6.20
N GLN A 16 -17.97 16.82 -7.29
CA GLN A 16 -17.92 15.83 -8.36
C GLN A 16 -16.54 15.79 -9.01
N LEU A 17 -15.90 16.94 -9.22
CA LEU A 17 -14.56 17.03 -9.76
C LEU A 17 -13.53 16.40 -8.82
N GLU A 18 -13.64 16.66 -7.52
CA GLU A 18 -12.77 16.09 -6.49
C GLU A 18 -12.93 14.57 -6.42
N GLU A 19 -14.16 14.06 -6.40
CA GLU A 19 -14.45 12.62 -6.41
C GLU A 19 -13.88 11.95 -7.66
N SER A 20 -13.99 12.59 -8.83
CA SER A 20 -13.44 12.11 -10.09
C SER A 20 -11.91 12.02 -10.05
N LYS A 21 -11.25 13.03 -9.49
CA LYS A 21 -9.78 13.03 -9.30
C LYS A 21 -9.33 11.90 -8.38
N ILE A 22 -10.00 11.73 -7.25
CA ILE A 22 -9.69 10.65 -6.30
C ILE A 22 -9.84 9.29 -6.97
N LYS A 23 -10.90 9.09 -7.75
CA LYS A 23 -11.15 7.85 -8.49
C LYS A 23 -10.03 7.58 -9.51
N GLU A 24 -9.61 8.57 -10.27
CA GLU A 24 -8.53 8.44 -11.25
C GLU A 24 -7.19 8.12 -10.59
N PHE A 25 -6.84 8.80 -9.50
CA PHE A 25 -5.61 8.53 -8.76
C PHE A 25 -5.64 7.17 -8.07
N THR A 26 -6.79 6.77 -7.54
CA THR A 26 -6.96 5.43 -6.95
C THR A 26 -6.66 4.35 -7.99
N HIS A 27 -7.21 4.50 -9.19
CA HIS A 27 -6.96 3.58 -10.30
C HIS A 27 -5.50 3.57 -10.74
N PHE A 28 -4.90 4.75 -10.87
CA PHE A 28 -3.49 4.90 -11.23
C PHE A 28 -2.56 4.21 -10.23
N PHE A 29 -2.73 4.48 -8.94
CA PHE A 29 -1.87 3.89 -7.90
C PHE A 29 -2.12 2.40 -7.70
N SER A 30 -3.35 1.94 -7.91
CA SER A 30 -3.67 0.51 -7.92
C SER A 30 -2.91 -0.20 -9.05
N ASN A 31 -2.89 0.38 -10.25
CA ASN A 31 -2.12 -0.16 -11.36
C ASN A 31 -0.62 -0.16 -11.09
N LEU A 32 -0.11 0.91 -10.46
CA LEU A 32 1.31 1.02 -10.13
C LEU A 32 1.79 -0.15 -9.28
N ASN A 33 0.95 -0.64 -8.36
CA ASN A 33 1.29 -1.78 -7.50
C ASN A 33 0.69 -3.11 -7.98
N SER A 34 0.18 -3.19 -9.20
CA SER A 34 -0.32 -4.43 -9.76
C SER A 34 0.83 -5.36 -10.21
N GLU A 35 0.56 -6.66 -10.24
CA GLU A 35 1.53 -7.65 -10.73
C GLU A 35 1.93 -7.39 -12.19
N LYS A 36 1.00 -6.87 -12.99
CA LYS A 36 1.25 -6.49 -14.38
C LYS A 36 2.42 -5.52 -14.53
N TYR A 37 2.56 -4.59 -13.58
CA TYR A 37 3.61 -3.56 -13.60
C TYR A 37 4.71 -3.81 -12.56
N GLY A 38 4.75 -5.00 -11.97
CA GLY A 38 5.84 -5.43 -11.09
C GLY A 38 5.75 -4.93 -9.65
N CYS A 39 4.55 -4.60 -9.17
CA CYS A 39 4.33 -4.21 -7.77
C CYS A 39 5.30 -3.12 -7.30
N VAL A 40 5.31 -1.99 -7.97
CA VAL A 40 6.31 -0.91 -7.78
C VAL A 40 6.35 -0.40 -6.34
N LEU A 41 5.20 -0.26 -5.69
CA LEU A 41 5.16 0.21 -4.29
C LEU A 41 5.80 -0.80 -3.33
N ASP A 42 5.52 -2.09 -3.53
CA ASP A 42 6.13 -3.17 -2.72
C ASP A 42 7.65 -3.18 -2.91
N GLU A 43 8.12 -3.07 -4.15
CA GLU A 43 9.55 -3.03 -4.47
C GLU A 43 10.23 -1.80 -3.90
N LEU A 44 9.58 -0.64 -3.95
CA LEU A 44 10.10 0.60 -3.36
C LEU A 44 10.32 0.44 -1.85
N LEU A 45 9.40 -0.23 -1.16
CA LEU A 45 9.50 -0.49 0.27
C LEU A 45 10.68 -1.42 0.60
N VAL A 46 10.88 -2.46 -0.20
CA VAL A 46 12.00 -3.41 -0.06
C VAL A 46 13.33 -2.69 -0.26
N ILE A 47 13.46 -1.93 -1.34
CA ILE A 47 14.68 -1.18 -1.65
C ILE A 47 14.99 -0.15 -0.56
N ARG A 48 13.99 0.54 -0.05
CA ARG A 48 14.15 1.50 1.05
C ARG A 48 14.77 0.85 2.29
N LYS A 49 14.30 -0.35 2.65
CA LYS A 49 14.88 -1.10 3.78
C LYS A 49 16.34 -1.46 3.52
N GLN A 50 16.66 -1.89 2.31
CA GLN A 50 18.03 -2.23 1.92
C GLN A 50 18.93 -1.00 1.96
N VAL A 51 18.47 0.15 1.48
CA VAL A 51 19.21 1.41 1.53
C VAL A 51 19.51 1.84 2.96
N LYS A 52 18.54 1.76 3.85
CA LYS A 52 18.74 2.05 5.28
C LYS A 52 19.80 1.15 5.89
N ARG A 53 19.79 -0.12 5.54
CA ARG A 53 20.78 -1.10 6.01
C ARG A 53 22.17 -0.76 5.51
N LEU A 54 22.33 -0.45 4.23
CA LEU A 54 23.61 -0.06 3.64
C LEU A 54 24.20 1.19 4.29
N ARG A 55 23.36 2.20 4.56
CA ARG A 55 23.81 3.42 5.23
C ARG A 55 24.21 3.16 6.69
N LYS A 56 23.53 2.26 7.37
CA LYS A 56 23.85 1.88 8.75
C LYS A 56 25.20 1.17 8.83
N ASP A 57 25.52 0.34 7.85
CA ASP A 57 26.75 -0.42 7.78
C ASP A 57 27.94 0.41 7.26
N LYS A 58 27.75 1.69 6.97
CA LYS A 58 28.76 2.67 6.55
C LYS A 58 29.60 2.21 5.35
N PHE A 59 28.99 1.56 4.37
CA PHE A 59 29.67 1.25 3.13
C PHE A 59 29.99 2.50 2.33
N ASP A 60 31.23 2.60 1.85
CA ASP A 60 31.62 3.60 0.85
C ASP A 60 30.99 3.21 -0.50
N LEU A 61 29.95 3.95 -0.86
CA LEU A 61 29.23 3.70 -2.10
C LEU A 61 29.79 4.54 -3.24
N PRO A 62 29.90 3.98 -4.46
CA PRO A 62 30.24 4.77 -5.64
C PRO A 62 29.29 5.97 -5.82
N LEU A 63 29.82 7.06 -6.37
CA LEU A 63 29.05 8.29 -6.56
C LEU A 63 27.78 8.08 -7.37
N GLU A 64 27.82 7.23 -8.39
CA GLU A 64 26.69 6.86 -9.24
C GLU A 64 25.59 6.19 -8.44
N LEU A 65 25.96 5.30 -7.51
CA LEU A 65 25.01 4.61 -6.65
C LEU A 65 24.36 5.57 -5.63
N ASN A 66 25.13 6.54 -5.13
CA ASN A 66 24.60 7.60 -4.26
C ASN A 66 23.46 8.38 -4.93
N GLY A 67 23.61 8.70 -6.22
CA GLY A 67 22.57 9.37 -6.99
C GLY A 67 21.27 8.57 -7.06
N LEU A 68 21.38 7.26 -7.27
CA LEU A 68 20.21 6.35 -7.26
C LEU A 68 19.54 6.29 -5.88
N LEU A 69 20.32 6.24 -4.79
CA LEU A 69 19.79 6.21 -3.44
C LEU A 69 19.03 7.50 -3.10
N ILE A 70 19.53 8.65 -3.54
CA ILE A 70 18.85 9.93 -3.40
C ILE A 70 17.52 9.92 -4.16
N MET A 71 17.49 9.36 -5.37
CA MET A 71 16.25 9.22 -6.15
C MET A 71 15.22 8.36 -5.43
N ILE A 72 15.64 7.24 -4.83
CA ILE A 72 14.78 6.35 -4.06
C ILE A 72 14.17 7.08 -2.86
N ASP A 73 14.98 7.87 -2.14
CA ASP A 73 14.49 8.68 -1.02
C ASP A 73 13.44 9.71 -1.47
N LYS A 74 13.67 10.35 -2.62
CA LYS A 74 12.72 11.30 -3.19
C LYS A 74 11.40 10.64 -3.61
N LEU A 75 11.47 9.47 -4.23
CA LEU A 75 10.27 8.69 -4.59
C LEU A 75 9.51 8.26 -3.36
N THR A 76 10.20 7.80 -2.33
CA THR A 76 9.58 7.41 -1.06
C THR A 76 8.85 8.59 -0.42
N LYS A 77 9.48 9.76 -0.39
CA LYS A 77 8.87 10.98 0.13
C LYS A 77 7.64 11.37 -0.69
N PHE A 78 7.72 11.31 -2.02
CA PHE A 78 6.59 11.58 -2.89
C PHE A 78 5.39 10.68 -2.57
N VAL A 79 5.63 9.38 -2.41
CA VAL A 79 4.59 8.40 -2.08
C VAL A 79 3.94 8.76 -0.73
N GLN A 80 4.73 9.04 0.29
CA GLN A 80 4.23 9.40 1.61
C GLN A 80 3.45 10.72 1.62
N ASP A 81 3.98 11.74 0.96
CA ASP A 81 3.35 13.07 0.89
C ASP A 81 2.01 13.03 0.14
N ASN A 82 1.83 12.06 -0.74
CA ASN A 82 0.58 11.85 -1.48
C ASN A 82 -0.39 10.88 -0.80
N LYS A 83 -0.22 10.64 0.50
CA LYS A 83 -1.13 9.81 1.32
C LYS A 83 -1.23 8.36 0.85
N ILE A 84 -0.14 7.83 0.33
CA ILE A 84 -0.02 6.43 -0.03
C ILE A 84 0.77 5.74 1.06
N ASN A 85 0.12 4.83 1.79
CA ASN A 85 0.69 4.18 2.95
C ASN A 85 0.48 2.67 2.91
N PRO A 86 1.44 1.88 3.45
CA PRO A 86 1.21 0.46 3.61
C PRO A 86 0.16 0.21 4.69
N MET A 87 -0.66 -0.82 4.49
CA MET A 87 -1.72 -1.21 5.43
C MET A 87 -1.17 -2.04 6.60
N MET A 88 -0.20 -2.88 6.32
CA MET A 88 0.38 -3.83 7.26
C MET A 88 1.90 -3.78 7.18
N LYS A 89 2.55 -4.38 8.17
CA LYS A 89 4.02 -4.48 8.19
C LYS A 89 4.45 -5.82 7.64
N SER A 90 5.27 -5.81 6.58
CA SER A 90 5.80 -7.03 5.98
C SER A 90 6.63 -7.83 6.99
N ASN A 91 6.54 -9.14 6.91
CA ASN A 91 7.17 -10.13 7.77
C ASN A 91 6.62 -10.24 9.20
N ASP A 92 5.64 -9.42 9.58
CA ASP A 92 4.93 -9.62 10.85
C ASP A 92 4.08 -10.88 10.81
N ILE A 93 3.92 -11.48 11.97
CA ILE A 93 3.02 -12.61 12.19
C ILE A 93 1.85 -12.08 13.01
N VAL A 94 0.65 -12.23 12.49
CA VAL A 94 -0.58 -11.72 13.11
C VAL A 94 -1.69 -12.75 13.05
N ASP A 95 -2.66 -12.60 13.93
CA ASP A 95 -3.89 -13.38 13.86
C ASP A 95 -4.87 -12.68 12.91
N LEU A 96 -5.46 -13.45 12.02
CA LEU A 96 -6.35 -12.95 10.97
C LEU A 96 -7.72 -13.62 11.10
N THR A 97 -8.75 -12.79 11.25
CA THR A 97 -10.14 -13.26 11.27
C THR A 97 -10.64 -13.55 9.86
N PHE A 98 -11.75 -14.28 9.77
CA PHE A 98 -12.39 -14.56 8.48
C PHE A 98 -12.76 -13.26 7.74
N GLU A 99 -13.29 -12.26 8.45
CA GLU A 99 -13.68 -10.98 7.84
C GLU A 99 -12.46 -10.22 7.30
N GLU A 100 -11.38 -10.16 8.08
CA GLU A 100 -10.12 -9.51 7.67
C GLU A 100 -9.51 -10.20 6.45
N ALA A 101 -9.61 -11.53 6.38
CA ALA A 101 -9.10 -12.32 5.25
C ALA A 101 -9.79 -11.98 3.92
N GLN A 102 -11.02 -11.45 3.96
CA GLN A 102 -11.75 -11.04 2.75
C GLN A 102 -11.07 -9.85 2.05
N PHE A 103 -10.31 -9.05 2.79
CA PHE A 103 -9.58 -7.89 2.28
C PHE A 103 -8.12 -8.21 1.94
N CYS A 104 -7.73 -9.47 2.07
CA CYS A 104 -6.37 -9.94 1.81
C CYS A 104 -6.35 -10.97 0.68
N ARG A 105 -5.18 -11.15 0.09
CA ARG A 105 -4.87 -12.35 -0.68
C ARG A 105 -4.37 -13.41 0.31
N TYR A 106 -5.26 -14.25 0.74
CA TYR A 106 -4.97 -15.28 1.72
C TYR A 106 -4.50 -16.56 1.05
N ASP A 107 -3.34 -17.06 1.46
CA ASP A 107 -2.78 -18.34 1.03
C ASP A 107 -2.66 -19.25 2.25
N GLY A 108 -3.48 -20.29 2.28
CA GLY A 108 -3.51 -21.24 3.39
C GLY A 108 -4.75 -22.12 3.35
N SER A 109 -4.97 -22.85 4.45
CA SER A 109 -6.14 -23.72 4.58
C SER A 109 -7.42 -22.88 4.68
N PRO A 110 -8.55 -23.40 4.14
CA PRO A 110 -9.81 -22.66 4.20
C PRO A 110 -10.28 -22.48 5.66
N TYR A 111 -10.99 -21.37 5.89
CA TYR A 111 -11.66 -21.13 7.16
C TYR A 111 -12.84 -22.10 7.31
N SER A 112 -12.92 -22.80 8.45
CA SER A 112 -13.99 -23.76 8.70
C SER A 112 -15.31 -23.08 9.01
N ASN A 113 -15.26 -21.92 9.69
CA ASN A 113 -16.42 -21.09 9.99
C ASN A 113 -16.00 -19.63 10.19
N LYS A 114 -16.98 -18.74 10.34
CA LYS A 114 -16.73 -17.29 10.46
C LYS A 114 -16.08 -16.86 11.77
N THR A 115 -16.02 -17.74 12.76
CA THR A 115 -15.40 -17.47 14.05
C THR A 115 -13.95 -17.94 14.12
N ASP A 116 -13.47 -18.64 13.12
CA ASP A 116 -12.08 -19.10 13.06
C ASP A 116 -11.09 -17.94 12.93
N VAL A 117 -9.97 -18.12 13.58
CA VAL A 117 -8.83 -17.21 13.48
C VAL A 117 -7.62 -17.99 13.01
N LYS A 118 -6.92 -17.47 12.03
CA LYS A 118 -5.70 -18.08 11.47
C LYS A 118 -4.49 -17.22 11.79
N THR A 119 -3.38 -17.85 12.14
CA THR A 119 -2.11 -17.15 12.28
C THR A 119 -1.42 -17.10 10.93
N VAL A 120 -1.10 -15.89 10.49
CA VAL A 120 -0.54 -15.64 9.15
C VAL A 120 0.71 -14.78 9.24
N LYS A 121 1.59 -14.97 8.27
CA LYS A 121 2.72 -14.08 8.02
C LYS A 121 2.36 -13.12 6.88
N ILE A 122 2.65 -11.85 7.08
CA ILE A 122 2.41 -10.81 6.07
C ILE A 122 3.56 -10.86 5.06
N ILE A 123 3.25 -11.19 3.81
CA ILE A 123 4.21 -11.28 2.71
C ILE A 123 4.35 -9.93 2.02
N SER A 124 3.22 -9.29 1.69
CA SER A 124 3.22 -7.92 1.19
C SER A 124 2.19 -7.08 1.95
N PRO A 125 2.45 -5.78 2.14
CA PRO A 125 1.70 -5.00 3.15
C PRO A 125 0.30 -4.59 2.72
N GLY A 126 -0.02 -4.65 1.42
CA GLY A 126 -1.19 -3.95 0.91
C GLY A 126 -1.03 -2.44 1.04
N TRP A 127 -1.77 -1.69 0.29
CA TRP A 127 -1.60 -0.23 0.24
C TRP A 127 -2.95 0.48 0.25
N VAL A 128 -2.95 1.65 0.85
CA VAL A 128 -4.07 2.59 0.80
C VAL A 128 -3.61 3.91 0.19
N TYR A 129 -4.52 4.55 -0.53
CA TYR A 129 -4.40 5.91 -1.00
C TYR A 129 -5.58 6.70 -0.47
N ASN A 130 -5.31 7.74 0.32
CA ASN A 130 -6.36 8.57 0.93
C ASN A 130 -7.41 7.71 1.65
N ASP A 131 -6.96 6.73 2.42
CA ASP A 131 -7.77 5.74 3.17
C ASP A 131 -8.58 4.76 2.30
N ILE A 132 -8.35 4.75 0.99
CA ILE A 132 -8.96 3.80 0.05
C ILE A 132 -7.97 2.69 -0.25
N GLN A 133 -8.39 1.44 -0.11
CA GLN A 133 -7.54 0.30 -0.44
C GLN A 133 -7.26 0.26 -1.95
N ILE A 134 -5.99 0.33 -2.33
CA ILE A 134 -5.55 0.25 -3.72
C ILE A 134 -4.84 -1.06 -4.04
N SER A 135 -4.41 -1.80 -3.03
CA SER A 135 -3.73 -3.07 -3.18
C SER A 135 -4.00 -3.93 -1.95
N ARG A 136 -4.29 -5.21 -2.16
CA ARG A 136 -4.57 -6.15 -1.08
C ARG A 136 -3.28 -6.67 -0.45
N PRO A 137 -3.19 -6.77 0.88
CA PRO A 137 -2.08 -7.46 1.53
C PRO A 137 -2.06 -8.92 1.09
N LYS A 138 -0.85 -9.44 0.88
CA LYS A 138 -0.65 -10.87 0.68
C LYS A 138 -0.23 -11.48 1.99
N VAL A 139 -0.98 -12.48 2.45
CA VAL A 139 -0.73 -13.14 3.73
C VAL A 139 -0.68 -14.65 3.52
N MET A 140 0.16 -15.32 4.28
CA MET A 140 0.34 -16.77 4.19
C MET A 140 0.17 -17.38 5.57
N GLU A 141 -0.66 -18.43 5.66
CA GLU A 141 -0.84 -19.16 6.91
C GLU A 141 0.48 -19.73 7.40
N VAL A 142 0.75 -19.52 8.68
CA VAL A 142 1.90 -20.12 9.35
C VAL A 142 1.47 -21.48 9.86
N THR A 143 1.99 -22.53 9.24
CA THR A 143 1.79 -23.89 9.74
C THR A 143 2.58 -24.07 11.01
N LYS A 144 1.89 -24.39 12.11
CA LYS A 144 2.56 -24.85 13.31
C LYS A 144 3.21 -26.20 12.98
N ASN A 145 4.53 -26.21 12.86
CA ASN A 145 5.25 -27.46 12.83
C ASN A 145 4.97 -28.19 14.15
N ALA A 146 4.29 -29.29 14.02
CA ALA A 146 4.06 -30.18 15.15
C ALA A 146 5.38 -30.74 15.66
#